data_dba3c17d4b04fdfb14b878c0b021986d
#
_entry.id   dba3c17d4b04fdfb14b878c0b021986d
#
_cell.length_a   1.000
_cell.length_b   1.000
_cell.length_c   1.000
_cell.angle_alpha   90.00
_cell.angle_beta   90.00
_cell.angle_gamma   90.00
#
_symmetry.space_group_name_H-M   'P 1'
#
loop_
_entity.id
_entity.type
_entity.pdbx_description
1 polymer ?
#
loop_
_entity_poly.entity_id
_entity_poly.type
_entity_poly.pdbx_seq_one_letter_code
_entity_poly.pdbx_strand_id
1 'polypeptide(L)'
;VENKEAQMKARLMLIREAEIIFQEQMGHYTANWDSLADFIENGKVPIIQITEKIEQQAYGVEKVTQIRDTIGFISAREKIFKKNYTMNAADDGIFHSFYVSVGDKVIKTQKAYAVNINGTITDSKFIEEGTIASLADLKPGDKVAKGQNMINFWDYQFNPNVDVRKIGEVPYMPGKMLDIFVGKVDKSGLKVDVIEVVDPAPADKSRKESNENKIRKPLRFGSRLDAATTGNWE
;
A
#
# COMPACT_ATOMS: atom_id res chain seq x y z
N VAL A 1 -18.21 21.19 -3.14
CA VAL A 1 -18.21 20.27 -1.98
C VAL A 1 -17.52 18.97 -2.37
N GLU A 2 -18.03 18.27 -3.34
CA GLU A 2 -17.58 16.92 -3.76
C GLU A 2 -16.08 16.84 -4.08
N ASN A 3 -15.55 17.79 -4.84
CA ASN A 3 -14.11 17.85 -5.14
C ASN A 3 -13.25 18.07 -3.87
N LYS A 4 -13.70 18.91 -2.94
CA LYS A 4 -12.98 19.15 -1.69
C LYS A 4 -13.01 17.93 -0.78
N GLU A 5 -14.11 17.20 -0.73
CA GLU A 5 -14.18 15.92 0.00
C GLU A 5 -13.27 14.86 -0.61
N ALA A 6 -13.19 14.78 -1.95
CA ALA A 6 -12.27 13.88 -2.63
C ALA A 6 -10.80 14.22 -2.29
N GLN A 7 -10.44 15.51 -2.29
CA GLN A 7 -9.11 15.97 -1.88
C GLN A 7 -8.82 15.62 -0.41
N MET A 8 -9.80 15.80 0.48
CA MET A 8 -9.64 15.44 1.89
C MET A 8 -9.46 13.94 2.08
N LYS A 9 -10.27 13.11 1.42
CA LYS A 9 -10.10 11.66 1.47
C LYS A 9 -8.71 11.24 1.00
N ALA A 10 -8.25 11.76 -0.14
CA ALA A 10 -6.90 11.47 -0.65
C ALA A 10 -5.81 11.88 0.34
N ARG A 11 -5.93 13.03 1.01
CA ARG A 11 -5.01 13.49 2.04
C ARG A 11 -5.02 12.56 3.26
N LEU A 12 -6.19 12.20 3.76
CA LEU A 12 -6.32 11.29 4.90
C LEU A 12 -5.79 9.88 4.58
N MET A 13 -6.02 9.38 3.36
CA MET A 13 -5.47 8.10 2.92
C MET A 13 -3.94 8.12 2.84
N LEU A 14 -3.35 9.21 2.34
CA LEU A 14 -1.89 9.39 2.31
C LEU A 14 -1.30 9.42 3.73
N ILE A 15 -1.91 10.19 4.63
CA ILE A 15 -1.47 10.27 6.04
C ILE A 15 -1.58 8.89 6.70
N ARG A 16 -2.68 8.19 6.49
CA ARG A 16 -2.88 6.84 7.03
C ARG A 16 -1.77 5.90 6.62
N GLU A 17 -1.46 5.84 5.34
CA GLU A 17 -0.39 4.97 4.82
C GLU A 17 0.97 5.36 5.38
N ALA A 18 1.29 6.65 5.42
CA ALA A 18 2.53 7.15 5.98
C ALA A 18 2.67 6.82 7.47
N GLU A 19 1.61 7.00 8.26
CA GLU A 19 1.60 6.70 9.69
C GLU A 19 1.69 5.21 9.99
N ILE A 20 1.05 4.36 9.21
CA ILE A 20 1.16 2.90 9.34
C ILE A 20 2.61 2.47 9.12
N ILE A 21 3.25 2.95 8.07
CA ILE A 21 4.64 2.62 7.78
C ILE A 21 5.59 3.23 8.82
N PHE A 22 5.32 4.44 9.28
CA PHE A 22 6.05 5.07 10.38
C PHE A 22 5.97 4.23 11.65
N GLN A 23 4.78 3.77 12.02
CA GLN A 23 4.56 2.94 13.21
C GLN A 23 5.27 1.59 13.11
N GLU A 24 5.26 0.96 11.94
CA GLU A 24 5.99 -0.29 11.70
C GLU A 24 7.50 -0.14 11.89
N GLN A 25 8.07 1.02 11.52
CA GLN A 25 9.51 1.28 11.62
C GLN A 25 9.93 1.82 12.99
N MET A 26 9.11 2.69 13.60
CA MET A 26 9.47 3.42 14.82
C MET A 26 8.84 2.82 16.09
N GLY A 27 7.87 1.90 15.94
CA GLY A 27 7.15 1.28 17.05
C GLY A 27 6.03 2.12 17.65
N HIS A 28 5.70 3.28 17.06
CA HIS A 28 4.61 4.17 17.47
C HIS A 28 4.18 5.07 16.32
N TYR A 29 2.96 5.60 16.38
CA TYR A 29 2.51 6.69 15.50
C TYR A 29 3.12 8.03 15.93
N THR A 30 3.11 9.03 15.06
CA THR A 30 3.51 10.40 15.40
C THR A 30 2.40 11.41 15.20
N ALA A 31 2.19 12.29 16.18
CA ALA A 31 1.34 13.46 16.05
C ALA A 31 2.11 14.70 15.52
N ASN A 32 3.40 14.58 15.32
CA ASN A 32 4.25 15.65 14.82
C ASN A 32 4.33 15.59 13.29
N TRP A 33 3.71 16.56 12.62
CA TRP A 33 3.66 16.63 11.17
C TRP A 33 5.06 16.77 10.52
N ASP A 34 5.98 17.50 11.16
CA ASP A 34 7.36 17.63 10.64
C ASP A 34 8.11 16.32 10.73
N SER A 35 7.93 15.55 11.80
CA SER A 35 8.53 14.22 11.94
C SER A 35 8.01 13.25 10.87
N LEU A 36 6.71 13.29 10.58
CA LEU A 36 6.12 12.49 9.52
C LEU A 36 6.66 12.90 8.14
N ALA A 37 6.73 14.20 7.87
CA ALA A 37 7.28 14.72 6.63
C ALA A 37 8.76 14.35 6.45
N ASP A 38 9.57 14.45 7.49
CA ASP A 38 10.98 14.03 7.47
C ASP A 38 11.11 12.54 7.18
N PHE A 39 10.27 11.72 7.76
CA PHE A 39 10.26 10.29 7.49
C PHE A 39 9.90 9.99 6.03
N ILE A 40 8.89 10.65 5.48
CA ILE A 40 8.51 10.46 4.07
C ILE A 40 9.65 10.85 3.13
N GLU A 41 10.33 11.97 3.40
CA GLU A 41 11.39 12.49 2.52
C GLU A 41 12.71 11.71 2.65
N ASN A 42 13.10 11.33 3.87
CA ASN A 42 14.44 10.84 4.18
C ASN A 42 14.46 9.43 4.77
N GLY A 43 13.30 8.90 5.18
CA GLY A 43 13.20 7.59 5.79
C GLY A 43 13.54 6.46 4.83
N LYS A 44 14.03 5.35 5.40
CA LYS A 44 14.30 4.10 4.70
C LYS A 44 13.57 2.96 5.38
N VAL A 45 12.96 2.11 4.59
CA VAL A 45 12.22 0.93 5.04
C VAL A 45 13.00 -0.32 4.62
N PRO A 46 13.31 -1.24 5.55
CA PRO A 46 14.01 -2.46 5.20
C PRO A 46 13.13 -3.36 4.34
N ILE A 47 13.74 -4.00 3.36
CA ILE A 47 13.14 -5.08 2.58
C ILE A 47 13.44 -6.38 3.31
N ILE A 48 12.39 -7.04 3.81
CA ILE A 48 12.51 -8.27 4.60
C ILE A 48 12.20 -9.47 3.71
N GLN A 49 13.17 -10.39 3.64
CA GLN A 49 12.96 -11.72 3.07
C GLN A 49 12.60 -12.69 4.20
N ILE A 50 11.49 -13.41 4.02
CA ILE A 50 11.06 -14.44 4.94
C ILE A 50 11.32 -15.79 4.30
N THR A 51 12.14 -16.63 4.98
CA THR A 51 12.42 -18.01 4.59
C THR A 51 11.86 -18.94 5.66
N GLU A 52 11.12 -19.95 5.24
CA GLU A 52 10.62 -20.99 6.15
C GLU A 52 11.60 -22.14 6.17
N LYS A 53 12.08 -22.51 7.38
CA LYS A 53 12.86 -23.71 7.62
C LYS A 53 11.96 -24.73 8.30
N ILE A 54 11.78 -25.87 7.63
CA ILE A 54 11.00 -27.01 8.16
C ILE A 54 11.98 -28.00 8.75
N GLU A 55 11.88 -28.25 10.04
CA GLU A 55 12.67 -29.28 10.73
C GLU A 55 11.73 -30.41 11.18
N GLN A 56 11.99 -31.62 10.71
CA GLN A 56 11.28 -32.80 11.21
C GLN A 56 11.78 -33.16 12.61
N GLN A 57 10.86 -33.16 13.56
CA GLN A 57 11.12 -33.62 14.93
C GLN A 57 10.70 -35.08 15.10
N ALA A 58 11.12 -35.69 16.22
CA ALA A 58 10.71 -37.02 16.58
C ALA A 58 9.17 -37.17 16.57
N TYR A 59 8.67 -38.31 16.17
CA TYR A 59 7.23 -38.65 16.03
C TYR A 59 6.47 -37.94 14.90
N GLY A 60 7.16 -37.49 13.84
CA GLY A 60 6.51 -36.92 12.65
C GLY A 60 5.94 -35.51 12.85
N VAL A 61 6.35 -34.81 13.91
CA VAL A 61 5.98 -33.41 14.14
C VAL A 61 6.94 -32.53 13.36
N GLU A 62 6.36 -31.64 12.53
CA GLU A 62 7.13 -30.62 11.80
C GLU A 62 7.19 -29.33 12.62
N LYS A 63 8.41 -28.81 12.82
CA LYS A 63 8.62 -27.48 13.36
C LYS A 63 8.95 -26.53 12.22
N VAL A 64 8.05 -25.58 11.98
CA VAL A 64 8.27 -24.51 11.02
C VAL A 64 8.88 -23.32 11.74
N THR A 65 10.08 -22.91 11.32
CA THR A 65 10.76 -21.71 11.82
C THR A 65 10.85 -20.69 10.71
N GLN A 66 10.32 -19.48 10.94
CA GLN A 66 10.48 -18.37 10.00
C GLN A 66 11.77 -17.62 10.30
N ILE A 67 12.63 -17.51 9.30
CA ILE A 67 13.85 -16.70 9.31
C ILE A 67 13.56 -15.42 8.54
N ARG A 68 13.84 -14.27 9.17
CA ARG A 68 13.64 -12.95 8.57
C ARG A 68 14.99 -12.28 8.38
N ASP A 69 15.35 -12.02 7.12
CA ASP A 69 16.59 -11.36 6.75
C ASP A 69 16.32 -10.03 6.07
N THR A 70 17.06 -8.99 6.44
CA THR A 70 17.04 -7.72 5.71
C THR A 70 17.95 -7.83 4.49
N ILE A 71 17.37 -7.77 3.29
CA ILE A 71 18.09 -7.91 2.02
C ILE A 71 18.37 -6.58 1.31
N GLY A 72 17.86 -5.48 1.85
CA GLY A 72 18.03 -4.14 1.28
C GLY A 72 17.11 -3.14 1.94
N PHE A 73 17.09 -1.93 1.38
CA PHE A 73 16.23 -0.84 1.85
C PHE A 73 15.55 -0.16 0.65
N ILE A 74 14.32 0.28 0.86
CA ILE A 74 13.56 1.13 -0.04
C ILE A 74 13.30 2.47 0.64
N SER A 75 13.23 3.57 -0.11
CA SER A 75 12.85 4.85 0.48
C SER A 75 11.43 4.78 1.03
N ALA A 76 11.18 5.46 2.17
CA ALA A 76 9.85 5.57 2.74
C ALA A 76 8.86 6.17 1.72
N ARG A 77 9.30 7.17 0.96
CA ARG A 77 8.49 7.80 -0.09
C ARG A 77 8.04 6.78 -1.14
N GLU A 78 8.94 5.96 -1.67
CA GLU A 78 8.56 4.90 -2.62
C GLU A 78 7.58 3.91 -2.02
N LYS A 79 7.84 3.46 -0.80
CA LYS A 79 6.97 2.51 -0.09
C LYS A 79 5.56 3.06 0.11
N ILE A 80 5.42 4.36 0.39
CA ILE A 80 4.15 5.03 0.63
C ILE A 80 3.41 5.33 -0.68
N PHE A 81 4.11 5.90 -1.67
CA PHE A 81 3.48 6.45 -2.87
C PHE A 81 3.25 5.45 -3.99
N LYS A 82 4.03 4.36 -4.05
CA LYS A 82 3.92 3.34 -5.11
C LYS A 82 3.18 2.12 -4.62
N LYS A 83 2.30 1.61 -5.47
CA LYS A 83 1.68 0.29 -5.33
C LYS A 83 2.29 -0.65 -6.35
N ASN A 84 2.79 -1.79 -5.87
CA ASN A 84 3.39 -2.81 -6.70
C ASN A 84 2.37 -3.88 -7.06
N TYR A 85 2.46 -4.35 -8.30
CA TYR A 85 1.62 -5.40 -8.86
C TYR A 85 2.48 -6.51 -9.43
N THR A 86 1.97 -7.73 -9.38
CA THR A 86 2.58 -8.91 -9.95
C THR A 86 1.58 -9.62 -10.85
N MET A 87 2.00 -9.93 -12.08
CA MET A 87 1.26 -10.84 -12.96
C MET A 87 1.91 -12.20 -12.92
N ASN A 88 1.15 -13.19 -12.48
CA ASN A 88 1.57 -14.58 -12.49
C ASN A 88 0.89 -15.34 -13.63
N ALA A 89 1.56 -16.38 -14.14
CA ALA A 89 0.98 -17.26 -15.15
C ALA A 89 -0.27 -17.97 -14.63
N ALA A 90 -1.35 -17.90 -15.40
CA ALA A 90 -2.63 -18.50 -15.03
C ALA A 90 -2.61 -20.04 -15.16
N ASP A 91 -1.85 -20.57 -16.11
CA ASP A 91 -1.76 -21.97 -16.44
C ASP A 91 -0.34 -22.38 -16.85
N ASP A 92 -0.09 -23.70 -16.85
CA ASP A 92 1.12 -24.27 -17.44
C ASP A 92 1.10 -24.10 -18.96
N GLY A 93 2.27 -23.88 -19.55
CA GLY A 93 2.37 -23.75 -21.00
C GLY A 93 3.80 -23.53 -21.49
N ILE A 94 3.89 -23.06 -22.73
CA ILE A 94 5.16 -22.71 -23.39
C ILE A 94 5.16 -21.23 -23.68
N PHE A 95 6.17 -20.51 -23.21
CA PHE A 95 6.28 -19.08 -23.42
C PHE A 95 6.38 -18.75 -24.91
N HIS A 96 5.58 -17.80 -25.35
CA HIS A 96 5.59 -17.30 -26.73
C HIS A 96 6.30 -15.95 -26.83
N SER A 97 5.80 -14.91 -26.16
CA SER A 97 6.40 -13.57 -26.20
C SER A 97 5.87 -12.65 -25.11
N PHE A 98 6.64 -11.62 -24.77
CA PHE A 98 6.14 -10.41 -24.12
C PHE A 98 5.71 -9.40 -25.19
N TYR A 99 4.64 -8.64 -24.91
CA TYR A 99 4.18 -7.52 -25.73
C TYR A 99 4.68 -6.17 -25.21
N VAL A 100 5.42 -6.17 -24.11
CA VAL A 100 5.89 -4.98 -23.40
C VAL A 100 7.37 -5.13 -23.02
N SER A 101 8.00 -4.00 -22.72
CA SER A 101 9.38 -3.90 -22.27
C SER A 101 9.46 -3.23 -20.89
N VAL A 102 10.56 -3.44 -20.17
CA VAL A 102 10.83 -2.73 -18.91
C VAL A 102 10.81 -1.22 -19.15
N GLY A 103 10.11 -0.49 -18.29
CA GLY A 103 9.92 0.97 -18.40
C GLY A 103 8.70 1.41 -19.18
N ASP A 104 8.02 0.51 -19.91
CA ASP A 104 6.79 0.84 -20.63
C ASP A 104 5.67 1.20 -19.65
N LYS A 105 4.85 2.18 -20.05
CA LYS A 105 3.58 2.47 -19.41
C LYS A 105 2.48 1.65 -20.06
N VAL A 106 1.71 0.97 -19.22
CA VAL A 106 0.63 0.08 -19.65
C VAL A 106 -0.72 0.53 -19.11
N ILE A 107 -1.79 0.16 -19.79
CA ILE A 107 -3.18 0.44 -19.40
C ILE A 107 -3.95 -0.87 -19.19
N LYS A 108 -5.08 -0.79 -18.49
CA LYS A 108 -6.02 -1.91 -18.36
C LYS A 108 -6.38 -2.50 -19.71
N THR A 109 -6.50 -3.82 -19.77
CA THR A 109 -6.86 -4.61 -20.96
C THR A 109 -5.80 -4.69 -22.05
N GLN A 110 -4.68 -3.95 -21.94
CA GLN A 110 -3.54 -4.08 -22.83
C GLN A 110 -2.95 -5.49 -22.74
N LYS A 111 -2.52 -6.05 -23.88
CA LYS A 111 -1.83 -7.34 -23.91
C LYS A 111 -0.49 -7.26 -23.20
N ALA A 112 -0.21 -8.22 -22.33
CA ALA A 112 1.00 -8.30 -21.54
C ALA A 112 2.01 -9.32 -22.10
N TYR A 113 1.57 -10.55 -22.25
CA TYR A 113 2.36 -11.66 -22.77
C TYR A 113 1.47 -12.75 -23.36
N ALA A 114 2.07 -13.64 -24.13
CA ALA A 114 1.40 -14.81 -24.71
C ALA A 114 2.08 -16.10 -24.27
N VAL A 115 1.28 -17.12 -23.99
CA VAL A 115 1.69 -18.50 -23.65
C VAL A 115 0.91 -19.47 -24.53
N ASN A 116 1.58 -20.44 -25.11
CA ASN A 116 0.96 -21.55 -25.80
C ASN A 116 0.46 -22.58 -24.78
N ILE A 117 -0.84 -22.73 -24.68
CA ILE A 117 -1.51 -23.68 -23.80
C ILE A 117 -2.18 -24.74 -24.70
N ASN A 118 -1.69 -25.96 -24.65
CA ASN A 118 -2.24 -27.09 -25.43
C ASN A 118 -2.36 -26.81 -26.94
N GLY A 119 -1.38 -26.11 -27.51
CA GLY A 119 -1.35 -25.79 -28.95
C GLY A 119 -2.05 -24.46 -29.30
N THR A 120 -2.66 -23.78 -28.34
CA THR A 120 -3.34 -22.49 -28.56
C THR A 120 -2.56 -21.37 -27.91
N ILE A 121 -2.21 -20.33 -28.69
CA ILE A 121 -1.58 -19.11 -28.18
C ILE A 121 -2.64 -18.28 -27.45
N THR A 122 -2.43 -18.09 -26.16
CA THR A 122 -3.34 -17.38 -25.26
C THR A 122 -2.68 -16.11 -24.74
N ASP A 123 -3.34 -14.97 -24.94
CA ASP A 123 -2.88 -13.66 -24.48
C ASP A 123 -3.34 -13.41 -23.04
N SER A 124 -2.42 -12.97 -22.20
CA SER A 124 -2.72 -12.38 -20.90
C SER A 124 -2.78 -10.86 -21.00
N LYS A 125 -3.70 -10.24 -20.26
CA LYS A 125 -3.93 -8.79 -20.30
C LYS A 125 -3.74 -8.17 -18.92
N PHE A 126 -3.29 -6.92 -18.88
CA PHE A 126 -3.20 -6.16 -17.64
C PHE A 126 -4.60 -5.90 -17.05
N ILE A 127 -4.74 -6.08 -15.74
CA ILE A 127 -5.95 -5.75 -14.97
C ILE A 127 -5.86 -4.36 -14.33
N GLU A 128 -4.66 -3.80 -14.24
CA GLU A 128 -4.37 -2.46 -13.73
C GLU A 128 -3.43 -1.72 -14.69
N GLU A 129 -3.40 -0.41 -14.58
CA GLU A 129 -2.41 0.44 -15.27
C GLU A 129 -1.12 0.55 -14.46
N GLY A 130 -0.02 0.95 -15.10
CA GLY A 130 1.25 1.16 -14.40
C GLY A 130 2.46 1.22 -15.31
N THR A 131 3.62 1.11 -14.69
CA THR A 131 4.93 1.09 -15.36
C THR A 131 5.62 -0.25 -15.11
N ILE A 132 6.13 -0.87 -16.16
CA ILE A 132 6.79 -2.17 -16.09
C ILE A 132 8.12 -2.03 -15.34
N ALA A 133 8.27 -2.77 -14.24
CA ALA A 133 9.49 -2.80 -13.43
C ALA A 133 10.42 -3.95 -13.85
N SER A 134 9.88 -5.14 -14.09
CA SER A 134 10.66 -6.31 -14.50
C SER A 134 9.81 -7.31 -15.28
N LEU A 135 10.49 -8.07 -16.14
CA LEU A 135 9.93 -9.21 -16.87
C LEU A 135 10.68 -10.47 -16.44
N ALA A 136 10.01 -11.61 -16.46
CA ALA A 136 10.67 -12.90 -16.27
C ALA A 136 11.72 -13.11 -17.37
N ASP A 137 12.86 -13.72 -16.99
CA ASP A 137 13.91 -14.10 -17.96
C ASP A 137 13.48 -15.37 -18.71
N LEU A 138 12.72 -15.19 -19.78
CA LEU A 138 12.15 -16.25 -20.60
C LEU A 138 12.42 -15.99 -22.08
N LYS A 139 12.72 -17.08 -22.78
CA LYS A 139 12.85 -17.10 -24.24
C LYS A 139 11.70 -17.87 -24.85
N PRO A 140 11.28 -17.53 -26.09
CA PRO A 140 10.28 -18.31 -26.82
C PRO A 140 10.63 -19.80 -26.81
N GLY A 141 9.67 -20.63 -26.36
CA GLY A 141 9.86 -22.07 -26.22
C GLY A 141 10.15 -22.55 -24.78
N ASP A 142 10.44 -21.65 -23.85
CA ASP A 142 10.66 -22.02 -22.45
C ASP A 142 9.34 -22.46 -21.79
N LYS A 143 9.46 -23.38 -20.84
CA LYS A 143 8.30 -23.83 -20.05
C LYS A 143 7.89 -22.75 -19.04
N VAL A 144 6.60 -22.55 -18.91
CA VAL A 144 5.96 -21.68 -17.92
C VAL A 144 5.11 -22.55 -17.01
N ALA A 145 5.32 -22.41 -15.72
CA ALA A 145 4.50 -23.07 -14.70
C ALA A 145 3.38 -22.14 -14.22
N LYS A 146 2.21 -22.70 -13.93
CA LYS A 146 1.11 -21.97 -13.28
C LYS A 146 1.61 -21.31 -11.99
N GLY A 147 1.27 -20.02 -11.80
CA GLY A 147 1.70 -19.25 -10.64
C GLY A 147 3.10 -18.64 -10.76
N GLN A 148 3.87 -18.96 -11.83
CA GLN A 148 5.16 -18.35 -12.09
C GLN A 148 5.01 -16.84 -12.29
N ASN A 149 5.89 -16.05 -11.63
CA ASN A 149 5.93 -14.60 -11.82
C ASN A 149 6.38 -14.26 -13.25
N MET A 150 5.54 -13.55 -13.98
CA MET A 150 5.79 -13.17 -15.37
C MET A 150 6.19 -11.70 -15.49
N ILE A 151 5.49 -10.80 -14.83
CA ILE A 151 5.69 -9.35 -14.92
C ILE A 151 5.48 -8.72 -13.55
N ASN A 152 6.41 -7.86 -13.14
CA ASN A 152 6.20 -6.94 -12.03
C ASN A 152 6.06 -5.51 -12.59
N PHE A 153 5.08 -4.79 -12.11
CA PHE A 153 4.82 -3.40 -12.49
C PHE A 153 4.31 -2.61 -11.28
N TRP A 154 4.28 -1.29 -11.39
CA TRP A 154 3.87 -0.41 -10.30
C TRP A 154 3.13 0.80 -10.83
N ASP A 155 2.30 1.39 -9.98
CA ASP A 155 1.69 2.69 -10.23
C ASP A 155 1.70 3.53 -8.96
N TYR A 156 1.54 4.85 -9.10
CA TYR A 156 1.32 5.71 -7.95
C TYR A 156 -0.08 5.50 -7.40
N GLN A 157 -0.18 5.27 -6.08
CA GLN A 157 -1.48 5.26 -5.38
C GLN A 157 -1.85 6.63 -4.83
N PHE A 158 -0.89 7.55 -4.76
CA PHE A 158 -1.09 8.95 -4.37
C PHE A 158 -0.41 9.87 -5.37
N ASN A 159 -0.86 11.14 -5.44
CA ASN A 159 -0.21 12.15 -6.27
C ASN A 159 1.26 12.33 -5.85
N PRO A 160 2.25 12.02 -6.71
CA PRO A 160 3.68 12.12 -6.35
C PRO A 160 4.16 13.56 -6.16
N ASN A 161 3.38 14.56 -6.62
CA ASN A 161 3.72 15.98 -6.56
C ASN A 161 3.18 16.68 -5.31
N VAL A 162 2.58 15.94 -4.36
CA VAL A 162 2.10 16.51 -3.11
C VAL A 162 3.28 17.06 -2.29
N ASP A 163 3.11 18.27 -1.74
CA ASP A 163 4.06 18.84 -0.80
C ASP A 163 3.91 18.17 0.57
N VAL A 164 4.80 17.24 0.90
CA VAL A 164 4.74 16.49 2.15
C VAL A 164 4.99 17.37 3.38
N ARG A 165 5.65 18.54 3.24
CA ARG A 165 5.81 19.51 4.33
C ARG A 165 4.50 20.12 4.77
N LYS A 166 3.51 20.10 3.89
CA LYS A 166 2.13 20.55 4.15
C LYS A 166 1.14 19.39 4.32
N ILE A 167 1.64 18.19 4.61
CA ILE A 167 0.79 16.99 4.71
C ILE A 167 -0.29 17.13 5.78
N GLY A 168 0.01 17.82 6.88
CA GLY A 168 -0.93 18.08 7.99
C GLY A 168 -1.96 19.17 7.72
N GLU A 169 -1.85 19.92 6.61
CA GLU A 169 -2.81 20.98 6.29
C GLU A 169 -4.05 20.43 5.58
N VAL A 170 -5.18 21.07 5.85
CA VAL A 170 -6.42 20.85 5.08
C VAL A 170 -6.16 21.25 3.63
N PRO A 171 -6.34 20.36 2.62
CA PRO A 171 -5.90 20.58 1.26
C PRO A 171 -6.43 21.85 0.58
N TYR A 172 -7.61 22.30 0.97
CA TYR A 172 -8.30 23.46 0.42
C TYR A 172 -8.37 24.65 1.37
N MET A 173 -7.62 24.60 2.50
CA MET A 173 -7.52 25.67 3.50
C MET A 173 -6.07 25.79 4.01
N PRO A 174 -5.18 26.43 3.23
CA PRO A 174 -3.79 26.60 3.63
C PRO A 174 -3.64 27.22 5.04
N GLY A 175 -2.75 26.67 5.85
CA GLY A 175 -2.53 27.07 7.24
C GLY A 175 -3.50 26.47 8.25
N LYS A 176 -4.59 25.83 7.82
CA LYS A 176 -5.50 25.09 8.72
C LYS A 176 -5.00 23.67 8.86
N MET A 177 -4.63 23.28 10.08
CA MET A 177 -4.12 21.94 10.37
C MET A 177 -5.26 20.95 10.62
N LEU A 178 -5.04 19.70 10.19
CA LEU A 178 -5.87 18.55 10.56
C LEU A 178 -5.75 18.27 12.05
N ASP A 179 -6.82 17.80 12.66
CA ASP A 179 -6.80 17.35 14.06
C ASP A 179 -6.23 15.94 14.11
N ILE A 180 -5.15 15.75 14.87
CA ILE A 180 -4.52 14.46 15.06
C ILE A 180 -4.43 14.10 16.54
N PHE A 181 -4.78 12.86 16.84
CA PHE A 181 -4.60 12.24 18.15
C PHE A 181 -3.77 10.96 18.01
N VAL A 182 -2.74 10.83 18.82
CA VAL A 182 -1.91 9.64 18.94
C VAL A 182 -1.85 9.26 20.42
N GLY A 183 -2.02 7.97 20.72
CA GLY A 183 -2.00 7.47 22.07
C GLY A 183 -1.87 5.97 22.16
N LYS A 184 -2.09 5.44 23.36
CA LYS A 184 -2.13 4.00 23.66
C LYS A 184 -3.40 3.69 24.43
N VAL A 185 -4.03 2.57 24.11
CA VAL A 185 -5.16 2.03 24.86
C VAL A 185 -4.81 0.65 25.40
N ASP A 186 -5.37 0.30 26.55
CA ASP A 186 -5.23 -1.03 27.12
C ASP A 186 -6.29 -1.96 26.53
N LYS A 187 -5.85 -3.06 25.94
CA LYS A 187 -6.70 -4.13 25.43
C LYS A 187 -6.27 -5.45 26.09
N SER A 188 -7.03 -5.86 27.10
CA SER A 188 -6.76 -7.12 27.81
C SER A 188 -5.34 -7.23 28.38
N GLY A 189 -4.82 -6.13 28.94
CA GLY A 189 -3.48 -6.06 29.52
C GLY A 189 -2.35 -5.77 28.52
N LEU A 190 -2.67 -5.60 27.25
CA LEU A 190 -1.73 -5.18 26.20
C LEU A 190 -1.95 -3.73 25.82
N LYS A 191 -0.89 -2.93 25.81
CA LYS A 191 -0.94 -1.55 25.31
C LYS A 191 -0.84 -1.54 23.81
N VAL A 192 -1.87 -1.02 23.15
CA VAL A 192 -1.99 -0.95 21.70
C VAL A 192 -1.95 0.51 21.26
N ASP A 193 -1.15 0.81 20.23
CA ASP A 193 -1.09 2.15 19.63
C ASP A 193 -2.38 2.46 18.91
N VAL A 194 -2.86 3.69 19.09
CA VAL A 194 -4.05 4.22 18.43
C VAL A 194 -3.74 5.57 17.80
N ILE A 195 -4.41 5.83 16.68
CA ILE A 195 -4.35 7.09 15.96
C ILE A 195 -5.74 7.47 15.47
N GLU A 196 -6.06 8.74 15.50
CA GLU A 196 -7.24 9.31 14.84
C GLU A 196 -6.86 10.64 14.19
N VAL A 197 -7.18 10.79 12.92
CA VAL A 197 -7.01 12.05 12.18
C VAL A 197 -8.35 12.49 11.64
N VAL A 198 -8.74 13.73 11.91
CA VAL A 198 -10.06 14.27 11.63
C VAL A 198 -9.96 15.57 10.84
N ASP A 199 -10.85 15.75 9.87
CA ASP A 199 -11.08 17.03 9.19
C ASP A 199 -11.77 18.03 10.13
N PRO A 200 -11.09 19.10 10.59
CA PRO A 200 -11.67 20.09 11.49
C PRO A 200 -12.59 21.10 10.79
N ALA A 201 -12.60 21.09 9.45
CA ALA A 201 -13.31 22.07 8.64
C ALA A 201 -14.02 21.45 7.43
N PRO A 202 -15.01 20.55 7.66
CA PRO A 202 -15.68 19.84 6.58
C PRO A 202 -16.23 20.78 5.51
N ALA A 203 -15.94 20.47 4.24
CA ALA A 203 -16.47 21.19 3.09
C ALA A 203 -18.00 21.05 2.99
N ASP A 204 -18.52 19.90 3.38
CA ASP A 204 -19.94 19.66 3.56
C ASP A 204 -20.32 20.02 5.01
N LYS A 205 -21.02 21.12 5.16
CA LYS A 205 -21.47 21.64 6.47
C LYS A 205 -22.50 20.74 7.17
N SER A 206 -23.08 19.78 6.47
CA SER A 206 -23.96 18.77 7.09
C SER A 206 -23.19 17.75 7.92
N ARG A 207 -21.89 17.58 7.69
CA ARG A 207 -21.01 16.72 8.48
C ARG A 207 -20.73 17.36 9.82
N LYS A 208 -21.22 16.74 10.88
CA LYS A 208 -21.06 17.21 12.27
C LYS A 208 -20.71 16.08 13.20
N GLU A 209 -19.92 16.34 14.23
CA GLU A 209 -19.60 15.36 15.27
C GLU A 209 -20.83 14.78 15.96
N SER A 210 -21.89 15.58 16.09
CA SER A 210 -23.16 15.17 16.71
C SER A 210 -23.97 14.19 15.87
N ASN A 211 -23.61 13.95 14.60
CA ASN A 211 -24.31 12.94 13.78
C ASN A 211 -24.13 11.54 14.37
N GLU A 212 -25.21 10.79 14.50
CA GLU A 212 -25.17 9.41 14.98
C GLU A 212 -24.52 8.49 13.95
N ASN A 213 -24.77 8.70 12.66
CA ASN A 213 -24.19 7.94 11.59
C ASN A 213 -22.73 8.34 11.34
N LYS A 214 -21.79 7.41 11.48
CA LYS A 214 -20.35 7.64 11.27
C LYS A 214 -20.02 8.30 9.93
N ILE A 215 -20.66 7.86 8.83
CA ILE A 215 -20.38 8.40 7.50
C ILE A 215 -20.83 9.85 7.32
N ARG A 216 -21.66 10.37 8.22
CA ARG A 216 -22.08 11.79 8.25
C ARG A 216 -21.29 12.64 9.24
N LYS A 217 -20.36 12.06 9.95
CA LYS A 217 -19.38 12.81 10.75
C LYS A 217 -18.32 13.44 9.84
N PRO A 218 -17.53 14.41 10.34
CA PRO A 218 -16.35 14.88 9.63
C PRO A 218 -15.48 13.73 9.14
N LEU A 219 -14.89 13.87 7.94
CA LEU A 219 -14.02 12.86 7.38
C LEU A 219 -12.87 12.57 8.34
N ARG A 220 -12.60 11.30 8.56
CA ARG A 220 -11.57 10.82 9.49
C ARG A 220 -11.12 9.41 9.17
N PHE A 221 -9.95 9.04 9.67
CA PHE A 221 -9.57 7.65 9.84
C PHE A 221 -9.09 7.38 11.26
N GLY A 222 -9.15 6.11 11.64
CA GLY A 222 -8.69 5.66 12.95
C GLY A 222 -9.69 5.85 14.07
N SER A 223 -9.24 5.61 15.28
CA SER A 223 -10.04 5.68 16.50
C SER A 223 -9.14 5.95 17.70
N ARG A 224 -9.66 6.72 18.67
CA ARG A 224 -8.99 6.92 19.97
C ARG A 224 -9.10 5.71 20.89
N LEU A 225 -10.01 4.80 20.60
CA LEU A 225 -10.39 3.69 21.49
C LEU A 225 -9.98 2.33 20.93
N ASP A 226 -9.53 2.27 19.68
CA ASP A 226 -9.25 1.03 18.99
C ASP A 226 -8.05 1.17 18.04
N ALA A 227 -7.37 0.04 17.79
CA ALA A 227 -6.24 -0.04 16.85
C ALA A 227 -6.65 0.09 15.36
N ALA A 228 -7.97 0.17 15.08
CA ALA A 228 -8.44 0.31 13.71
C ALA A 228 -7.98 1.62 13.06
N THR A 229 -7.56 1.52 11.79
CA THR A 229 -7.15 2.66 10.95
C THR A 229 -8.11 2.91 9.78
N THR A 230 -9.29 2.28 9.80
CA THR A 230 -10.33 2.45 8.77
C THR A 230 -10.82 3.89 8.71
N GLY A 231 -11.14 4.35 7.50
CA GLY A 231 -11.79 5.65 7.28
C GLY A 231 -13.31 5.54 7.39
N ASN A 232 -13.98 6.64 7.78
CA ASN A 232 -15.44 6.67 7.85
C ASN A 232 -16.13 6.82 6.48
N TRP A 233 -15.38 6.69 5.40
CA TRP A 233 -15.86 6.61 4.03
C TRP A 233 -15.86 5.17 3.47
N GLU A 234 -15.38 4.21 4.23
CA GLU A 234 -15.30 2.77 3.90
C GLU A 234 -16.52 2.01 4.37
#